data_f16a7525d1b0ddf2f6dfc9ed8c47c6f0
#
_entry.id   f16a7525d1b0ddf2f6dfc9ed8c47c6f0
#
_cell.length_a   1.000
_cell.length_b   1.000
_cell.length_c   1.000
_cell.angle_alpha   90.00
_cell.angle_beta   90.00
_cell.angle_gamma   90.00
#
_symmetry.space_group_name_H-M   'P 1'
#
loop_
_entity.id
_entity.type
_entity.pdbx_description
1 polymer ?
#
loop_
_entity_poly.entity_id
_entity_poly.type
_entity_poly.pdbx_seq_one_letter_code
_entity_poly.pdbx_strand_id
1 'polypeptide(L)'
;MIEEFTAHLQSLGKSENTIRTYSHDVTMYLHWCQDSFGEEPQLLYRANILDYISYMRNIRGYHPRTVNNHLSSLKSLNEYLIMSGRQTEAAVLDSDFMKIQI
;
A
#
# COMPACT_ATOMS: atom_id res chain seq x y z
N MET A 1 -0.82 9.01 10.05
CA MET A 1 -1.39 8.50 8.77
C MET A 1 -2.25 7.25 8.95
N ILE A 2 -1.78 6.27 9.70
CA ILE A 2 -2.51 4.99 9.81
C ILE A 2 -3.86 5.13 10.50
N GLU A 3 -3.95 5.97 11.54
CA GLU A 3 -5.20 6.19 12.26
C GLU A 3 -6.28 6.81 11.37
N GLU A 4 -5.89 7.78 10.56
CA GLU A 4 -6.80 8.46 9.64
C GLU A 4 -7.26 7.52 8.54
N PHE A 5 -6.35 6.71 8.00
CA PHE A 5 -6.67 5.72 6.99
C PHE A 5 -7.64 4.66 7.56
N THR A 6 -7.37 4.17 8.77
CA THR A 6 -8.25 3.21 9.44
C THR A 6 -9.65 3.79 9.65
N ALA A 7 -9.74 5.03 10.11
CA ALA A 7 -11.02 5.71 10.27
C ALA A 7 -11.77 5.84 8.94
N HIS A 8 -11.05 6.13 7.85
CA HIS A 8 -11.63 6.20 6.51
C HIS A 8 -12.21 4.85 6.09
N LEU A 9 -11.48 3.76 6.30
CA LEU A 9 -11.98 2.41 5.97
C LEU A 9 -13.23 2.07 6.77
N GLN A 10 -13.30 2.46 8.03
CA GLN A 10 -14.49 2.30 8.87
C GLN A 10 -15.67 3.08 8.29
N SER A 11 -15.43 4.31 7.84
CA SER A 11 -16.48 5.16 7.26
C SER A 11 -17.04 4.58 5.96
N LEU A 12 -16.24 3.79 5.23
CA LEU A 12 -16.66 3.10 4.02
C LEU A 12 -17.42 1.79 4.32
N GLY A 13 -17.55 1.41 5.59
CA GLY A 13 -18.24 0.19 5.97
C GLY A 13 -17.42 -1.08 5.72
N LYS A 14 -16.09 -0.97 5.62
CA LYS A 14 -15.24 -2.15 5.44
C LYS A 14 -15.29 -3.02 6.68
N SER A 15 -15.15 -4.35 6.48
CA SER A 15 -15.14 -5.31 7.58
C SER A 15 -13.92 -5.12 8.48
N GLU A 16 -14.02 -5.58 9.73
CA GLU A 16 -12.88 -5.55 10.65
C GLU A 16 -11.68 -6.29 10.09
N ASN A 17 -11.92 -7.42 9.42
CA ASN A 17 -10.85 -8.22 8.83
C ASN A 17 -10.13 -7.46 7.70
N THR A 18 -10.87 -6.78 6.83
CA THR A 18 -10.31 -5.97 5.76
C THR A 18 -9.51 -4.81 6.33
N ILE A 19 -10.04 -4.13 7.35
CA ILE A 19 -9.35 -3.00 8.00
C ILE A 19 -8.04 -3.48 8.62
N ARG A 20 -8.05 -4.61 9.31
CA ARG A 20 -6.85 -5.18 9.93
C ARG A 20 -5.79 -5.51 8.88
N THR A 21 -6.20 -6.17 7.80
CA THR A 21 -5.28 -6.58 6.74
C THR A 21 -4.67 -5.37 6.04
N TYR A 22 -5.50 -4.41 5.65
CA TYR A 22 -5.03 -3.21 4.95
C TYR A 22 -4.12 -2.36 5.85
N SER A 23 -4.49 -2.19 7.11
CA SER A 23 -3.67 -1.44 8.07
C SER A 23 -2.34 -2.10 8.30
N HIS A 24 -2.32 -3.44 8.41
CA HIS A 24 -1.08 -4.20 8.58
C HIS A 24 -0.16 -4.03 7.37
N ASP A 25 -0.69 -4.18 6.16
CA ASP A 25 0.10 -4.08 4.93
C ASP A 25 0.67 -2.67 4.74
N VAL A 26 -0.14 -1.65 5.03
CA VAL A 26 0.32 -0.26 4.97
C VAL A 26 1.41 -0.01 6.01
N THR A 27 1.24 -0.52 7.23
CA THR A 27 2.24 -0.38 8.28
C THR A 27 3.56 -1.03 7.88
N MET A 28 3.52 -2.20 7.25
CA MET A 28 4.73 -2.86 6.75
C MET A 28 5.45 -2.01 5.71
N TYR A 29 4.70 -1.40 4.80
CA TYR A 29 5.27 -0.51 3.78
C TYR A 29 5.93 0.72 4.43
N LEU A 30 5.26 1.35 5.38
CA LEU A 30 5.79 2.53 6.07
C LEU A 30 7.06 2.20 6.84
N HIS A 31 7.12 1.04 7.50
CA HIS A 31 8.33 0.58 8.18
C HIS A 31 9.47 0.32 7.20
N TRP A 32 9.17 -0.27 6.05
CA TRP A 32 10.17 -0.47 5.01
C TRP A 32 10.74 0.87 4.52
N CYS A 33 9.89 1.87 4.34
CA CYS A 33 10.33 3.21 3.95
C CYS A 33 11.21 3.84 5.03
N GLN A 34 10.82 3.70 6.31
CA GLN A 34 11.62 4.21 7.42
C GLN A 34 12.99 3.58 7.43
N ASP A 35 13.06 2.25 7.27
CA ASP A 35 14.33 1.51 7.28
C ASP A 35 15.19 1.84 6.05
N SER A 36 14.57 2.06 4.90
CA SER A 36 15.27 2.27 3.63
C SER A 36 15.71 3.72 3.44
N PHE A 37 14.90 4.69 3.87
CA PHE A 37 15.10 6.11 3.57
C PHE A 37 15.25 6.98 4.81
N GLY A 38 15.12 6.42 6.00
CA GLY A 38 15.29 7.16 7.25
C GLY A 38 14.09 7.93 7.74
N GLU A 39 12.98 7.89 7.00
CA GLU A 39 11.76 8.57 7.41
C GLU A 39 10.51 7.89 6.85
N GLU A 40 9.39 8.10 7.53
CA GLU A 40 8.08 7.66 7.08
C GLU A 40 7.52 8.67 6.10
N PRO A 41 7.08 8.25 4.89
CA PRO A 41 6.53 9.18 3.92
C PRO A 41 5.13 9.66 4.33
N GLN A 42 4.80 10.89 3.96
CA GLN A 42 3.46 11.46 4.15
C GLN A 42 2.56 11.22 2.94
N LEU A 43 3.15 10.88 1.80
CA LEU A 43 2.48 10.61 0.55
C LEU A 43 3.04 9.34 -0.05
N LEU A 44 2.36 8.79 -1.06
CA LEU A 44 2.89 7.68 -1.83
C LEU A 44 3.61 8.22 -3.06
N TYR A 45 4.86 7.79 -3.24
CA TYR A 45 5.68 8.18 -4.38
C TYR A 45 5.85 6.99 -5.31
N ARG A 46 5.68 7.23 -6.61
CA ARG A 46 5.77 6.19 -7.62
C ARG A 46 7.09 5.40 -7.55
N ALA A 47 8.20 6.10 -7.40
CA ALA A 47 9.51 5.45 -7.30
C ALA A 47 9.59 4.49 -6.11
N ASN A 48 9.01 4.89 -4.97
CA ASN A 48 9.02 4.04 -3.77
C ASN A 48 8.13 2.80 -3.94
N ILE A 49 7.01 2.94 -4.62
CA ILE A 49 6.13 1.79 -4.91
C ILE A 49 6.87 0.77 -5.79
N LEU A 50 7.56 1.24 -6.85
CA LEU A 50 8.32 0.35 -7.72
C LEU A 50 9.44 -0.37 -6.96
N ASP A 51 10.15 0.35 -6.09
CA ASP A 51 11.20 -0.23 -5.26
C ASP A 51 10.62 -1.26 -4.28
N TYR A 52 9.45 -0.99 -3.71
CA TYR A 52 8.81 -1.92 -2.78
C TYR A 52 8.34 -3.19 -3.48
N ILE A 53 7.83 -3.08 -4.70
CA ILE A 53 7.47 -4.25 -5.51
C ILE A 53 8.71 -5.11 -5.74
N SER A 54 9.82 -4.48 -6.13
CA SER A 54 11.09 -5.19 -6.34
C SER A 54 11.56 -5.85 -5.04
N TYR A 55 11.46 -5.16 -3.92
CA TYR A 55 11.81 -5.70 -2.60
C TYR A 55 10.97 -6.94 -2.27
N MET A 56 9.65 -6.84 -2.44
CA MET A 56 8.75 -7.96 -2.15
C MET A 56 9.07 -9.19 -3.01
N ARG A 57 9.37 -8.97 -4.29
CA ARG A 57 9.64 -10.06 -5.23
C ARG A 57 11.03 -10.66 -5.06
N ASN A 58 12.04 -9.81 -4.96
CA ASN A 58 13.44 -10.25 -5.08
C ASN A 58 14.13 -10.46 -3.75
N ILE A 59 13.74 -9.75 -2.70
CA ILE A 59 14.34 -9.89 -1.37
C ILE A 59 13.49 -10.80 -0.49
N ARG A 60 12.17 -10.55 -0.44
CA ARG A 60 11.26 -11.36 0.37
C ARG A 60 10.79 -12.63 -0.35
N GLY A 61 10.88 -12.66 -1.67
CA GLY A 61 10.48 -13.82 -2.46
C GLY A 61 8.98 -14.12 -2.38
N TYR A 62 8.15 -13.10 -2.24
CA TYR A 62 6.70 -13.29 -2.13
C TYR A 62 6.10 -13.85 -3.41
N HIS A 63 5.13 -14.73 -3.27
CA HIS A 63 4.31 -15.19 -4.38
C HIS A 63 3.57 -14.00 -5.02
N PRO A 64 3.34 -14.01 -6.35
CA PRO A 64 2.61 -12.93 -7.02
C PRO A 64 1.28 -12.56 -6.36
N ARG A 65 0.54 -13.53 -5.86
CA ARG A 65 -0.73 -13.27 -5.15
C ARG A 65 -0.49 -12.43 -3.89
N THR A 66 0.56 -12.71 -3.15
CA THR A 66 0.91 -11.96 -1.95
C THR A 66 1.31 -10.53 -2.30
N VAL A 67 2.11 -10.35 -3.37
CA VAL A 67 2.47 -9.02 -3.86
C VAL A 67 1.20 -8.23 -4.21
N ASN A 68 0.28 -8.85 -4.96
CA ASN A 68 -0.97 -8.22 -5.35
C ASN A 68 -1.83 -7.83 -4.13
N ASN A 69 -1.86 -8.68 -3.10
CA ASN A 69 -2.59 -8.36 -1.88
C ASN A 69 -2.02 -7.11 -1.19
N HIS A 70 -0.70 -7.00 -1.09
CA HIS A 70 -0.05 -5.80 -0.54
C HIS A 70 -0.35 -4.58 -1.41
N LEU A 71 -0.33 -4.73 -2.74
CA LEU A 71 -0.64 -3.63 -3.65
C LEU A 71 -2.09 -3.18 -3.53
N SER A 72 -3.02 -4.10 -3.29
CA SER A 72 -4.43 -3.73 -3.06
C SER A 72 -4.57 -2.85 -1.82
N SER A 73 -3.85 -3.16 -0.74
CA SER A 73 -3.85 -2.37 0.48
C SER A 73 -3.27 -0.97 0.23
N LEU A 74 -2.15 -0.89 -0.51
CA LEU A 74 -1.52 0.38 -0.85
C LEU A 74 -2.37 1.20 -1.82
N LYS A 75 -3.08 0.54 -2.73
CA LYS A 75 -4.02 1.21 -3.63
C LYS A 75 -5.15 1.87 -2.85
N SER A 76 -5.66 1.19 -1.83
CA SER A 76 -6.69 1.75 -0.95
C SER A 76 -6.18 3.01 -0.21
N LEU A 77 -4.93 2.97 0.29
CA LEU A 77 -4.31 4.16 0.89
C LEU A 77 -4.17 5.28 -0.14
N ASN A 78 -3.74 4.95 -1.36
CA ASN A 78 -3.59 5.92 -2.44
C ASN A 78 -4.92 6.63 -2.75
N GLU A 79 -6.00 5.86 -2.84
CA GLU A 79 -7.34 6.40 -3.07
C GLU A 79 -7.76 7.35 -1.94
N TYR A 80 -7.47 6.99 -0.69
CA TYR A 80 -7.75 7.85 0.45
C TYR A 80 -6.96 9.18 0.36
N LEU A 81 -5.67 9.12 0.05
CA LEU A 81 -4.83 10.31 -0.04
C LEU A 81 -5.29 11.24 -1.17
N ILE A 82 -5.72 10.69 -2.29
CA ILE A 82 -6.27 11.47 -3.41
C ILE A 82 -7.61 12.10 -2.99
N MET A 83 -8.50 11.32 -2.43
CA MET A 83 -9.82 11.78 -2.01
C MET A 83 -9.73 12.88 -0.96
N SER A 84 -8.77 12.78 -0.04
CA SER A 84 -8.57 13.77 1.03
C SER A 84 -7.83 15.03 0.55
N GLY A 85 -7.43 15.08 -0.72
CA GLY A 85 -6.74 16.23 -1.29
C GLY A 85 -5.26 16.31 -0.94
N ARG A 86 -4.70 15.32 -0.26
CA ARG A 86 -3.28 15.29 0.12
C ARG A 86 -2.37 14.93 -1.04
N GLN A 87 -2.90 14.24 -2.02
CA GLN A 87 -2.15 13.75 -3.17
C GLN A 87 -3.02 13.87 -4.42
N THR A 88 -2.42 14.20 -5.56
CA THR A 88 -3.16 14.36 -6.83
C THR A 88 -2.94 13.19 -7.78
N GLU A 89 -1.77 12.57 -7.73
CA GLU A 89 -1.39 11.54 -8.68
C GLU A 89 -1.46 10.14 -8.08
N ALA A 90 -1.82 9.17 -8.93
CA ALA A 90 -1.81 7.78 -8.53
C ALA A 90 -0.37 7.26 -8.50
N ALA A 91 0.04 6.71 -7.35
CA ALA A 91 1.35 6.07 -7.19
C ALA A 91 1.27 4.56 -7.39
N VAL A 92 0.11 3.96 -7.16
CA VAL A 92 -0.16 2.54 -7.38
C VAL A 92 -1.05 2.43 -8.60
N LEU A 93 -0.58 1.75 -9.64
CA LEU A 93 -1.29 1.62 -10.92
C LEU A 93 -1.80 0.19 -11.11
N ASP A 94 -2.88 0.04 -11.86
CA ASP A 94 -3.43 -1.28 -12.18
C ASP A 94 -2.40 -2.16 -12.89
N SER A 95 -1.53 -1.56 -13.71
CA SER A 95 -0.47 -2.27 -14.41
C SER A 95 0.60 -2.86 -13.48
N ASP A 96 0.65 -2.45 -12.22
CA ASP A 96 1.60 -2.99 -11.24
C ASP A 96 1.21 -4.39 -10.78
N PHE A 97 -0.05 -4.73 -10.88
CA PHE A 97 -0.55 -6.02 -10.41
C PHE A 97 -0.07 -7.13 -11.35
N MET A 98 0.45 -8.18 -10.74
CA MET A 98 1.01 -9.31 -11.47
C MET A 98 -0.10 -10.22 -11.96
N LYS A 99 0.07 -10.78 -13.16
CA LYS A 99 -0.84 -11.80 -13.66
C LYS A 99 -0.59 -13.10 -12.90
N ILE A 100 -1.68 -13.68 -12.41
CA ILE A 100 -1.61 -14.98 -11.73
C ILE A 100 -2.12 -16.02 -12.72
N GLN A 101 -1.24 -16.95 -13.07
CA GLN A 101 -1.63 -18.05 -13.94
C GLN A 101 -2.37 -19.10 -13.13
N ILE A 102 -3.46 -19.58 -13.69
CA ILE A 102 -4.29 -20.62 -13.09
C ILE A 102 -3.88 -21.97 -13.70
#